data_8ac8a61d4dc9b72191e99510555d08d6
#
_entry.id   8ac8a61d4dc9b72191e99510555d08d6
#
_cell.length_a   1.000
_cell.length_b   1.000
_cell.length_c   1.000
_cell.angle_alpha   90.00
_cell.angle_beta   90.00
_cell.angle_gamma   90.00
#
_symmetry.space_group_name_H-M   'P 1'
#
loop_
_entity.id
_entity.type
_entity.pdbx_description
1 polymer ?
#
loop_
_entity_poly.entity_id
_entity_poly.type
_entity_poly.pdbx_seq_one_letter_code
_entity_poly.pdbx_strand_id
1 'polypeptide(L)'
;MSLVESSALLRHVRGWPTVSFRPGDVLVQSGARSGKLLVLKEGRVEVSSQGVALGTIDTPGAILGEMAALLERPHTADVRAAAATVCYVADAATVLREDPVVALHVAVVLAQRVDLHTEALVELKRKGGGAGAGKAIDQSIEQLAKAVVLGGVA
;
A
#
# COMPACT_ATOMS: atom_id res chain seq x y z
N MET A 1 -6.78 -7.20 -20.15
CA MET A 1 -5.47 -7.85 -19.90
C MET A 1 -4.71 -7.02 -18.87
N SER A 2 -4.46 -7.57 -17.71
CA SER A 2 -3.65 -6.86 -16.72
C SER A 2 -2.19 -6.91 -17.15
N LEU A 3 -1.52 -5.77 -17.15
CA LEU A 3 -0.07 -5.72 -17.41
C LEU A 3 0.73 -6.42 -16.31
N VAL A 4 0.14 -6.56 -15.13
CA VAL A 4 0.79 -7.17 -13.98
C VAL A 4 -0.23 -7.86 -13.08
N GLU A 5 0.04 -9.11 -12.73
CA GLU A 5 -0.71 -9.87 -11.74
C GLU A 5 0.12 -10.02 -10.44
N SER A 6 -0.53 -9.91 -9.29
CA SER A 6 0.12 -10.10 -7.98
C SER A 6 0.77 -11.48 -7.86
N SER A 7 0.20 -12.50 -8.50
CA SER A 7 0.77 -13.83 -8.57
C SER A 7 2.08 -13.89 -9.37
N ALA A 8 2.21 -13.07 -10.40
CA ALA A 8 3.44 -12.95 -11.19
C ALA A 8 4.56 -12.30 -10.36
N LEU A 9 4.23 -11.25 -9.62
CA LEU A 9 5.17 -10.62 -8.69
C LEU A 9 5.67 -11.63 -7.64
N LEU A 10 4.77 -12.37 -7.00
CA LEU A 10 5.14 -13.37 -6.00
C LEU A 10 6.07 -14.45 -6.53
N ARG A 11 5.86 -14.90 -7.77
CA ARG A 11 6.78 -15.84 -8.44
C ARG A 11 8.15 -15.21 -8.68
N HIS A 12 8.16 -13.94 -9.07
CA HIS A 12 9.38 -13.20 -9.38
C HIS A 12 10.25 -12.97 -8.14
N VAL A 13 9.64 -12.57 -7.03
CA VAL A 13 10.36 -12.26 -5.77
C VAL A 13 10.59 -13.47 -4.87
N ARG A 14 10.21 -14.66 -5.29
CA ARG A 14 10.30 -15.89 -4.48
C ARG A 14 11.70 -16.20 -3.94
N GLY A 15 12.74 -15.73 -4.61
CA GLY A 15 14.13 -15.87 -4.18
C GLY A 15 14.61 -14.81 -3.19
N TRP A 16 13.79 -13.82 -2.86
CA TRP A 16 14.19 -12.79 -1.92
C TRP A 16 14.20 -13.32 -0.49
N PRO A 17 15.01 -12.71 0.40
CA PRO A 17 14.94 -12.98 1.83
C PRO A 17 13.52 -12.70 2.37
N THR A 18 13.14 -13.43 3.41
CA THR A 18 11.88 -13.24 4.11
C THR A 18 12.10 -12.74 5.52
N VAL A 19 11.16 -11.95 6.01
CA VAL A 19 11.07 -11.47 7.39
C VAL A 19 9.71 -11.85 7.94
N SER A 20 9.69 -12.38 9.16
CA SER A 20 8.47 -12.76 9.87
C SER A 20 8.16 -11.76 10.97
N PHE A 21 6.89 -11.45 11.13
CA PHE A 21 6.37 -10.51 12.12
C PHE A 21 5.31 -11.21 12.98
N ARG A 22 5.35 -10.98 14.30
CA ARG A 22 4.30 -11.42 15.22
C ARG A 22 3.15 -10.40 15.20
N PRO A 23 1.94 -10.80 15.61
CA PRO A 23 0.87 -9.82 15.81
C PRO A 23 1.34 -8.65 16.69
N GLY A 24 1.11 -7.42 16.23
CA GLY A 24 1.54 -6.19 16.90
C GLY A 24 2.90 -5.65 16.49
N ASP A 25 3.75 -6.44 15.83
CA ASP A 25 5.04 -5.96 15.33
C ASP A 25 4.86 -4.87 14.27
N VAL A 26 5.80 -3.91 14.26
CA VAL A 26 5.82 -2.81 13.29
C VAL A 26 6.62 -3.22 12.06
N LEU A 27 6.01 -3.19 10.90
CA LEU A 27 6.66 -3.42 9.61
C LEU A 27 7.23 -2.13 9.03
N VAL A 28 6.44 -1.06 9.11
CA VAL A 28 6.78 0.27 8.63
C VAL A 28 6.39 1.29 9.69
N GLN A 29 7.28 2.21 10.01
CA GLN A 29 7.04 3.24 11.01
C GLN A 29 7.01 4.62 10.35
N SER A 30 5.96 5.39 10.60
CA SER A 30 5.84 6.78 10.18
C SER A 30 7.02 7.61 10.72
N GLY A 31 7.59 8.44 9.87
CA GLY A 31 8.76 9.26 10.19
C GLY A 31 10.10 8.55 10.03
N ALA A 32 10.14 7.22 9.92
CA ALA A 32 11.36 6.46 9.70
C ALA A 32 11.74 6.37 8.21
N ARG A 33 13.02 6.14 7.97
CA ARG A 33 13.60 5.86 6.64
C ARG A 33 14.19 4.46 6.66
N SER A 34 13.40 3.44 6.34
CA SER A 34 13.89 2.06 6.38
C SER A 34 14.73 1.68 5.15
N GLY A 35 14.47 2.31 4.00
CA GLY A 35 15.06 1.92 2.72
C GLY A 35 14.62 0.55 2.23
N LYS A 36 13.62 -0.06 2.86
CA LYS A 36 13.15 -1.41 2.54
C LYS A 36 11.88 -1.39 1.71
N LEU A 37 11.82 -2.30 0.74
CA LEU A 37 10.61 -2.68 0.05
C LEU A 37 10.16 -4.02 0.60
N LEU A 38 8.93 -4.10 1.05
CA LEU A 38 8.31 -5.32 1.55
C LEU A 38 7.23 -5.77 0.57
N VAL A 39 7.18 -7.06 0.30
CA VAL A 39 6.10 -7.71 -0.47
C VAL A 39 5.42 -8.73 0.43
N LEU A 40 4.14 -8.55 0.68
CA LEU A 40 3.37 -9.44 1.55
C LEU A 40 3.34 -10.85 0.94
N LYS A 41 3.83 -11.83 1.67
CA LYS A 41 3.75 -13.25 1.31
C LYS A 41 2.51 -13.90 1.90
N GLU A 42 2.29 -13.69 3.18
CA GLU A 42 1.15 -14.21 3.93
C GLU A 42 0.92 -13.40 5.20
N GLY A 43 -0.28 -13.45 5.72
CA GLY A 43 -0.69 -12.74 6.93
C GLY A 43 -1.59 -11.55 6.63
N ARG A 44 -1.67 -10.63 7.61
CA ARG A 44 -2.51 -9.44 7.54
C ARG A 44 -1.85 -8.29 8.28
N VAL A 45 -1.90 -7.12 7.69
CA VAL A 45 -1.37 -5.90 8.29
C VAL A 45 -2.44 -4.82 8.37
N GLU A 46 -2.32 -3.95 9.36
CA GLU A 46 -3.11 -2.73 9.52
C GLU A 46 -2.27 -1.53 9.18
N VAL A 47 -2.88 -0.60 8.44
CA VAL A 47 -2.26 0.67 8.04
C VAL A 47 -2.95 1.80 8.77
N SER A 48 -2.17 2.67 9.39
CA SER A 48 -2.65 3.88 10.04
C SER A 48 -1.75 5.07 9.73
N SER A 49 -2.29 6.27 9.80
CA SER A 49 -1.53 7.50 9.66
C SER A 49 -2.06 8.54 10.64
N GLN A 50 -1.16 9.19 11.36
CA GLN A 50 -1.50 10.20 12.37
C GLN A 50 -2.52 9.70 13.41
N GLY A 51 -2.44 8.43 13.79
CA GLY A 51 -3.35 7.79 14.75
C GLY A 51 -4.71 7.38 14.16
N VAL A 52 -4.94 7.60 12.86
CA VAL A 52 -6.18 7.22 12.17
C VAL A 52 -5.96 5.91 11.42
N ALA A 53 -6.82 4.92 11.68
CA ALA A 53 -6.82 3.66 10.95
C ALA A 53 -7.29 3.90 9.52
N LEU A 54 -6.48 3.50 8.53
CA LEU A 54 -6.80 3.62 7.11
C LEU A 54 -7.39 2.34 6.53
N GLY A 55 -6.99 1.19 7.04
CA GLY A 55 -7.51 -0.11 6.61
C GLY A 55 -6.54 -1.25 6.84
N THR A 56 -6.90 -2.41 6.32
CA THR A 56 -6.12 -3.65 6.40
C THR A 56 -5.73 -4.15 5.02
N ILE A 57 -4.57 -4.80 4.96
CA ILE A 57 -4.06 -5.46 3.75
C ILE A 57 -3.77 -6.92 4.11
N ASP A 58 -4.35 -7.85 3.36
CA ASP A 58 -4.19 -9.29 3.55
C ASP A 58 -3.96 -10.05 2.23
N THR A 59 -3.80 -9.33 1.14
CA THR A 59 -3.60 -9.94 -0.17
C THR A 59 -2.10 -10.18 -0.42
N PRO A 60 -1.69 -11.43 -0.66
CA PRO A 60 -0.33 -11.75 -1.08
C PRO A 60 0.08 -10.98 -2.35
N GLY A 61 1.29 -10.43 -2.35
CA GLY A 61 1.79 -9.58 -3.43
C GLY A 61 1.61 -8.09 -3.18
N ALA A 62 0.93 -7.67 -2.11
CA ALA A 62 0.87 -6.27 -1.72
C ALA A 62 2.26 -5.71 -1.41
N ILE A 63 2.54 -4.50 -1.91
CA ILE A 63 3.82 -3.82 -1.75
C ILE A 63 3.71 -2.76 -0.67
N LEU A 64 4.72 -2.68 0.18
CA LEU A 64 4.83 -1.72 1.27
C LEU A 64 6.20 -1.02 1.21
N GLY A 65 6.21 0.30 1.41
CA GLY A 65 7.43 1.09 1.52
C GLY A 65 7.92 1.73 0.21
N GLU A 66 7.22 1.52 -0.90
CA GLU A 66 7.58 2.05 -2.22
C GLU A 66 7.52 3.58 -2.29
N MET A 67 6.53 4.19 -1.64
CA MET A 67 6.32 5.64 -1.67
C MET A 67 7.50 6.41 -1.05
N ALA A 68 7.98 5.95 0.09
CA ALA A 68 9.11 6.58 0.79
C ALA A 68 10.39 6.49 -0.05
N ALA A 69 10.60 5.36 -0.70
CA ALA A 69 11.77 5.16 -1.57
C ALA A 69 11.71 6.03 -2.84
N LEU A 70 10.57 6.03 -3.53
CA LEU A 70 10.39 6.78 -4.77
C LEU A 70 10.42 8.30 -4.55
N LEU A 71 9.86 8.77 -3.44
CA LEU A 71 9.79 10.20 -3.11
C LEU A 71 10.96 10.68 -2.24
N GLU A 72 11.90 9.80 -1.92
CA GLU A 72 13.09 10.09 -1.11
C GLU A 72 12.77 10.78 0.22
N ARG A 73 11.68 10.34 0.86
CA ARG A 73 11.16 10.90 2.11
C ARG A 73 10.91 9.84 3.17
N PRO A 74 10.74 10.22 4.44
CA PRO A 74 10.29 9.28 5.48
C PRO A 74 8.92 8.67 5.15
N HIS A 75 8.66 7.49 5.72
CA HIS A 75 7.34 6.88 5.66
C HIS A 75 6.28 7.81 6.28
N THR A 76 5.09 7.84 5.69
CA THR A 76 3.97 8.68 6.15
C THR A 76 2.89 7.89 6.88
N ALA A 77 3.02 6.58 6.93
CA ALA A 77 2.08 5.68 7.60
C ALA A 77 2.81 4.68 8.47
N ASP A 78 2.11 4.19 9.47
CA ASP A 78 2.50 3.02 10.25
C ASP A 78 1.84 1.78 9.66
N VAL A 79 2.58 0.69 9.58
CA VAL A 79 2.08 -0.63 9.19
C VAL A 79 2.43 -1.62 10.30
N ARG A 80 1.41 -2.25 10.87
CA ARG A 80 1.55 -3.25 11.93
C ARG A 80 0.96 -4.58 11.51
N ALA A 81 1.60 -5.66 11.95
CA ALA A 81 1.05 -6.99 11.79
C ALA A 81 -0.22 -7.15 12.65
N ALA A 82 -1.34 -7.46 12.01
CA ALA A 82 -2.60 -7.80 12.68
C ALA A 82 -2.73 -9.31 12.95
N ALA A 83 -1.89 -10.10 12.30
CA ALA A 83 -1.75 -11.54 12.46
C ALA A 83 -0.27 -11.91 12.25
N ALA A 84 0.08 -13.16 12.45
CA ALA A 84 1.39 -13.66 12.03
C ALA A 84 1.58 -13.37 10.54
N THR A 85 2.64 -12.66 10.19
CA THR A 85 2.84 -12.09 8.85
C THR A 85 4.23 -12.40 8.38
N VAL A 86 4.37 -12.74 7.10
CA VAL A 86 5.66 -12.94 6.43
C VAL A 86 5.72 -12.07 5.18
N CYS A 87 6.82 -11.35 5.03
CA CYS A 87 7.08 -10.52 3.85
C CYS A 87 8.41 -10.92 3.21
N TYR A 88 8.47 -10.83 1.88
CA TYR A 88 9.74 -10.73 1.17
C TYR A 88 10.29 -9.33 1.39
N VAL A 89 11.62 -9.21 1.48
CA VAL A 89 12.28 -7.93 1.73
C VAL A 89 13.45 -7.71 0.76
N ALA A 90 13.57 -6.49 0.28
CA ALA A 90 14.71 -6.07 -0.53
C ALA A 90 15.08 -4.59 -0.23
N ASP A 91 16.26 -4.19 -0.69
CA ASP A 91 16.64 -2.78 -0.75
C ASP A 91 15.80 -2.08 -1.80
N ALA A 92 14.98 -1.11 -1.38
CA ALA A 92 14.00 -0.47 -2.25
C ALA A 92 14.66 0.30 -3.41
N ALA A 93 15.71 1.06 -3.13
CA ALA A 93 16.37 1.87 -4.16
C ALA A 93 17.02 0.99 -5.24
N THR A 94 17.68 -0.09 -4.83
CA THR A 94 18.32 -1.04 -5.75
C THR A 94 17.28 -1.73 -6.62
N VAL A 95 16.25 -2.30 -6.01
CA VAL A 95 15.23 -3.07 -6.73
C VAL A 95 14.44 -2.19 -7.70
N LEU A 96 14.04 -1.00 -7.27
CA LEU A 96 13.27 -0.09 -8.15
C LEU A 96 14.10 0.44 -9.33
N ARG A 97 15.43 0.48 -9.21
CA ARG A 97 16.31 0.89 -10.33
C ARG A 97 16.69 -0.25 -11.26
N GLU A 98 16.94 -1.43 -10.71
CA GLU A 98 17.59 -2.53 -11.43
C GLU A 98 16.63 -3.64 -11.85
N ASP A 99 15.45 -3.73 -11.23
CA ASP A 99 14.46 -4.76 -11.53
C ASP A 99 13.24 -4.17 -12.26
N PRO A 100 13.19 -4.27 -13.60
CA PRO A 100 12.10 -3.69 -14.37
C PRO A 100 10.74 -4.36 -14.11
N VAL A 101 10.71 -5.61 -13.67
CA VAL A 101 9.45 -6.32 -13.34
C VAL A 101 8.84 -5.70 -12.09
N VAL A 102 9.64 -5.50 -11.04
CA VAL A 102 9.19 -4.87 -9.80
C VAL A 102 8.82 -3.40 -10.05
N ALA A 103 9.66 -2.66 -10.79
CA ALA A 103 9.40 -1.26 -11.10
C ALA A 103 8.10 -1.08 -11.88
N LEU A 104 7.83 -1.92 -12.89
CA LEU A 104 6.58 -1.89 -13.63
C LEU A 104 5.38 -2.21 -12.74
N HIS A 105 5.51 -3.22 -11.88
CA HIS A 105 4.45 -3.58 -10.95
C HIS A 105 4.10 -2.42 -10.01
N VAL A 106 5.10 -1.78 -9.44
CA VAL A 106 4.93 -0.58 -8.60
C VAL A 106 4.25 0.54 -9.39
N ALA A 107 4.67 0.79 -10.63
CA ALA A 107 4.06 1.82 -11.47
C ALA A 107 2.57 1.56 -11.73
N VAL A 108 2.19 0.33 -12.03
CA VAL A 108 0.78 -0.06 -12.23
C VAL A 108 -0.03 0.12 -10.96
N VAL A 109 0.48 -0.33 -9.82
CA VAL A 109 -0.17 -0.17 -8.52
C VAL A 109 -0.40 1.31 -8.18
N LEU A 110 0.59 2.15 -8.39
CA LEU A 110 0.48 3.59 -8.14
C LEU A 110 -0.49 4.28 -9.12
N ALA A 111 -0.50 3.88 -10.39
CA ALA A 111 -1.47 4.37 -11.37
C ALA A 111 -2.91 4.00 -10.95
N GLN A 112 -3.15 2.78 -10.51
CA GLN A 112 -4.45 2.34 -9.99
C GLN A 112 -4.87 3.16 -8.75
N ARG A 113 -3.95 3.46 -7.84
CA ARG A 113 -4.22 4.33 -6.68
C ARG A 113 -4.63 5.74 -7.12
N VAL A 114 -3.94 6.32 -8.09
CA VAL A 114 -4.30 7.65 -8.64
C VAL A 114 -5.69 7.62 -9.24
N ASP A 115 -6.04 6.60 -10.00
CA ASP A 115 -7.36 6.43 -10.61
C ASP A 115 -8.46 6.37 -9.55
N LEU A 116 -8.31 5.53 -8.53
CA LEU A 116 -9.23 5.42 -7.41
C LEU A 116 -9.38 6.75 -6.63
N HIS A 117 -8.28 7.47 -6.42
CA HIS A 117 -8.33 8.77 -5.77
C HIS A 117 -9.08 9.82 -6.61
N THR A 118 -8.89 9.76 -7.93
CA THR A 118 -9.61 10.65 -8.87
C THR A 118 -11.11 10.39 -8.83
N GLU A 119 -11.52 9.12 -8.87
CA GLU A 119 -12.94 8.74 -8.74
C GLU A 119 -13.53 9.21 -7.41
N ALA A 120 -12.83 9.02 -6.31
CA ALA A 120 -13.25 9.46 -5.00
C ALA A 120 -13.38 10.98 -4.91
N LEU A 121 -12.46 11.76 -5.51
CA LEU A 121 -12.53 13.22 -5.59
C LEU A 121 -13.71 13.70 -6.42
N VAL A 122 -14.00 13.05 -7.55
CA VAL A 122 -15.17 13.37 -8.37
C VAL A 122 -16.46 13.16 -7.58
N GLU A 123 -16.54 12.04 -6.87
CA GLU A 123 -17.72 11.73 -6.05
C GLU A 123 -17.90 12.70 -4.89
N LEU A 124 -16.82 13.09 -4.22
CA LEU A 124 -16.83 14.15 -3.19
C LEU A 124 -17.36 15.48 -3.73
N LYS A 125 -16.89 15.91 -4.91
CA LYS A 125 -17.35 17.16 -5.53
C LYS A 125 -18.82 17.09 -5.93
N ARG A 126 -19.31 15.96 -6.39
CA ARG A 126 -20.72 15.76 -6.72
C ARG A 126 -21.62 15.87 -5.49
N LYS A 127 -21.20 15.26 -4.37
CA LYS A 127 -21.98 15.21 -3.12
C LYS A 127 -21.86 16.47 -2.28
N GLY A 128 -20.76 17.21 -2.40
CA GLY A 128 -20.49 18.44 -1.64
C GLY A 128 -21.32 19.65 -2.06
N GLY A 129 -22.15 19.55 -3.10
CA GLY A 129 -23.02 20.62 -3.60
C GLY A 129 -24.44 20.65 -3.04
N GLY A 130 -24.81 19.85 -2.02
CA GLY A 130 -26.17 19.73 -1.51
C GLY A 130 -26.29 19.59 0.00
N ALA A 131 -27.48 19.83 0.53
CA ALA A 131 -27.86 19.71 1.94
C ALA A 131 -27.85 18.22 2.38
N GLY A 132 -26.73 17.69 2.77
CA GLY A 132 -26.48 16.29 3.14
C GLY A 132 -25.00 15.95 3.14
N ALA A 133 -24.20 16.97 2.97
CA ALA A 133 -22.75 16.88 2.78
C ALA A 133 -21.99 16.08 3.87
N GLY A 134 -22.45 16.09 5.11
CA GLY A 134 -21.74 15.40 6.21
C GLY A 134 -21.58 13.91 6.01
N LYS A 135 -22.67 13.16 5.84
CA LYS A 135 -22.62 11.71 5.62
C LYS A 135 -21.92 11.30 4.32
N ALA A 136 -22.10 12.13 3.28
CA ALA A 136 -21.46 11.89 1.99
C ALA A 136 -19.94 12.11 2.05
N ILE A 137 -19.50 13.10 2.82
CA ILE A 137 -18.07 13.36 3.07
C ILE A 137 -17.46 12.22 3.84
N ASP A 138 -18.11 11.71 4.90
CA ASP A 138 -17.63 10.57 5.68
C ASP A 138 -17.47 9.31 4.83
N GLN A 139 -18.46 8.97 4.01
CA GLN A 139 -18.36 7.81 3.10
C GLN A 139 -17.26 7.98 2.05
N SER A 140 -17.03 9.18 1.56
CA SER A 140 -16.00 9.43 0.56
C SER A 140 -14.61 9.45 1.18
N ILE A 141 -14.47 9.91 2.42
CA ILE A 141 -13.24 9.78 3.20
C ILE A 141 -12.93 8.30 3.45
N GLU A 142 -13.92 7.50 3.79
CA GLU A 142 -13.75 6.04 3.96
C GLU A 142 -13.34 5.36 2.65
N GLN A 143 -13.92 5.75 1.51
CA GLN A 143 -13.51 5.25 0.20
C GLN A 143 -12.08 5.67 -0.17
N LEU A 144 -11.70 6.92 0.11
CA LEU A 144 -10.32 7.39 -0.07
C LEU A 144 -9.35 6.63 0.82
N ALA A 145 -9.70 6.40 2.08
CA ALA A 145 -8.88 5.60 2.98
C ALA A 145 -8.70 4.17 2.46
N LYS A 146 -9.77 3.53 2.01
CA LYS A 146 -9.69 2.20 1.35
C LYS A 146 -8.84 2.24 0.09
N ALA A 147 -8.97 3.27 -0.74
CA ALA A 147 -8.16 3.42 -1.95
C ALA A 147 -6.68 3.59 -1.65
N VAL A 148 -6.32 4.33 -0.59
CA VAL A 148 -4.93 4.48 -0.13
C VAL A 148 -4.35 3.15 0.32
N VAL A 149 -5.14 2.34 1.04
CA VAL A 149 -4.67 1.07 1.62
C VAL A 149 -4.76 -0.08 0.63
N LEU A 150 -5.86 -0.17 -0.12
CA LEU A 150 -6.17 -1.30 -1.00
C LEU A 150 -5.77 -1.06 -2.46
N GLY A 151 -5.39 0.15 -2.80
CA GLY A 151 -5.16 0.62 -4.18
C GLY A 151 -4.06 -0.08 -4.98
N GLY A 152 -3.67 -1.24 -4.60
CA GLY A 152 -2.73 -2.06 -5.34
C GLY A 152 -3.11 -3.53 -5.39
N VAL A 153 -4.30 -3.87 -4.89
CA VAL A 153 -4.66 -5.25 -4.65
C VAL A 153 -6.09 -5.49 -5.10
N ALA A 154 -6.30 -5.43 -6.36
CA ALA A 154 -7.47 -5.99 -7.00
C ALA A 154 -7.01 -6.95 -8.09
#